data_43bb69b5bc6f09ece33ee406e01dbf6b
#
_entry.id   43bb69b5bc6f09ece33ee406e01dbf6b
#
_cell.length_a   1.000
_cell.length_b   1.000
_cell.length_c   1.000
_cell.angle_alpha   90.00
_cell.angle_beta   90.00
_cell.angle_gamma   90.00
#
_symmetry.space_group_name_H-M   'P 1'
#
loop_
_entity.id
_entity.type
_entity.pdbx_description
1 polymer ?
#
loop_
_entity_poly.entity_id
_entity_poly.type
_entity_poly.pdbx_seq_one_letter_code
_entity_poly.pdbx_strand_id
1 'polypeptide(L)'
;MRKYQEITKLVKKFSEEKVEHVIFGEWTKYTWLVVLIFLFVYDLSIALFGRFGLQKWLFIVLIIFFIFVTYLNTRKVGIGITKNRMVYVKVSHLGYKEKKVFEIPYDKIRYIDVRKFFSLVFVKMTFISDLGRLEKIKFNFHTFMIGSEDFRKNSKAIYTKLIEVQKIVDKGDF
;
A
#
# COMPACT_ATOMS: atom_id res chain seq x y z
N MET A 1 -17.04 5.84 1.78
CA MET A 1 -16.88 7.32 1.77
C MET A 1 -16.19 7.86 3.03
N ARG A 2 -16.68 7.63 4.27
CA ARG A 2 -16.11 8.19 5.51
C ARG A 2 -14.59 7.96 5.68
N LYS A 3 -14.11 6.76 5.39
CA LYS A 3 -12.69 6.37 5.49
C LYS A 3 -11.76 7.17 4.56
N TYR A 4 -12.20 7.44 3.34
CA TYR A 4 -11.44 8.24 2.37
C TYR A 4 -11.32 9.69 2.85
N GLN A 5 -12.40 10.26 3.37
CA GLN A 5 -12.41 11.62 3.89
C GLN A 5 -11.46 11.80 5.09
N GLU A 6 -11.40 10.82 6.00
CA GLU A 6 -10.51 10.87 7.16
C GLU A 6 -9.03 10.84 6.74
N ILE A 7 -8.66 9.96 5.80
CA ILE A 7 -7.27 9.93 5.31
C ILE A 7 -6.93 11.16 4.48
N THR A 8 -7.88 11.65 3.68
CA THR A 8 -7.68 12.92 2.96
C THR A 8 -7.42 14.08 3.92
N LYS A 9 -8.15 14.15 5.04
CA LYS A 9 -7.91 15.14 6.08
C LYS A 9 -6.52 14.96 6.72
N LEU A 10 -6.13 13.71 7.02
CA LEU A 10 -4.81 13.43 7.59
C LEU A 10 -3.68 13.81 6.63
N VAL A 11 -3.76 13.42 5.38
CA VAL A 11 -2.75 13.78 4.37
C VAL A 11 -2.63 15.30 4.22
N LYS A 12 -3.76 16.01 4.12
CA LYS A 12 -3.78 17.47 4.03
C LYS A 12 -3.24 18.17 5.29
N LYS A 13 -3.47 17.57 6.47
CA LYS A 13 -2.96 18.10 7.75
C LYS A 13 -1.45 18.09 7.83
N PHE A 14 -0.82 17.07 7.25
CA PHE A 14 0.63 16.88 7.31
C PHE A 14 1.36 17.36 6.05
N SER A 15 0.69 18.03 5.15
CA SER A 15 1.30 18.64 3.97
C SER A 15 1.51 20.13 4.17
N GLU A 16 2.72 20.58 3.97
CA GLU A 16 3.05 22.02 3.93
C GLU A 16 2.55 22.68 2.65
N GLU A 17 2.44 21.91 1.55
CA GLU A 17 1.97 22.38 0.25
C GLU A 17 0.52 21.95 0.01
N LYS A 18 -0.14 22.62 -0.95
CA LYS A 18 -1.47 22.24 -1.40
C LYS A 18 -1.43 20.85 -2.05
N VAL A 19 -2.12 19.91 -1.43
CA VAL A 19 -2.26 18.53 -1.96
C VAL A 19 -3.21 18.54 -3.16
N GLU A 20 -2.69 18.12 -4.31
CA GLU A 20 -3.44 18.05 -5.56
C GLU A 20 -4.26 16.75 -5.65
N HIS A 21 -3.63 15.63 -5.30
CA HIS A 21 -4.26 14.31 -5.38
C HIS A 21 -4.01 13.50 -4.12
N VAL A 22 -5.03 12.77 -3.68
CA VAL A 22 -4.94 11.86 -2.52
C VAL A 22 -5.50 10.50 -2.88
N ILE A 23 -4.77 9.45 -2.55
CA ILE A 23 -5.26 8.07 -2.67
C ILE A 23 -4.98 7.26 -1.41
N PHE A 24 -5.67 6.12 -1.35
CA PHE A 24 -5.32 5.03 -0.44
C PHE A 24 -4.34 4.09 -1.08
N GLY A 25 -3.26 3.81 -0.37
CA GLY A 25 -2.42 2.68 -0.61
C GLY A 25 -2.61 1.61 0.45
N GLU A 26 -2.19 0.42 0.13
CA GLU A 26 -2.11 -0.70 1.06
C GLU A 26 -0.71 -1.27 1.04
N TRP A 27 -0.30 -1.84 2.13
CA TRP A 27 0.95 -2.58 2.21
C TRP A 27 0.77 -3.82 3.07
N THR A 28 1.09 -4.97 2.51
CA THR A 28 1.01 -6.24 3.17
C THR A 28 2.42 -6.77 3.42
N LYS A 29 2.79 -6.94 4.68
CA LYS A 29 4.18 -7.21 5.07
C LYS A 29 4.64 -8.62 4.74
N TYR A 30 3.83 -9.61 4.86
CA TYR A 30 4.21 -11.02 4.73
C TYR A 30 3.22 -11.81 3.88
N THR A 31 2.72 -11.22 2.78
CA THR A 31 1.71 -11.85 1.93
C THR A 31 2.13 -13.25 1.47
N TRP A 32 3.38 -13.38 0.99
CA TRP A 32 3.90 -14.67 0.52
C TRP A 32 4.02 -15.71 1.62
N LEU A 33 4.49 -15.29 2.81
CA LEU A 33 4.58 -16.19 3.96
C LEU A 33 3.20 -16.70 4.38
N VAL A 34 2.21 -15.82 4.42
CA VAL A 34 0.83 -16.16 4.76
C VAL A 34 0.23 -17.13 3.74
N VAL A 35 0.48 -16.89 2.44
CA VAL A 35 0.04 -17.80 1.36
C VAL A 35 0.72 -19.17 1.47
N LEU A 36 2.03 -19.21 1.69
CA LEU A 36 2.77 -20.46 1.85
C LEU A 36 2.30 -21.26 3.06
N ILE A 37 2.10 -20.62 4.21
CA ILE A 37 1.56 -21.28 5.40
C ILE A 37 0.16 -21.83 5.11
N PHE A 38 -0.69 -21.05 4.44
CA PHE A 38 -2.03 -21.51 4.07
C PHE A 38 -1.99 -22.76 3.18
N LEU A 39 -1.17 -22.75 2.12
CA LEU A 39 -1.01 -23.88 1.23
C LEU A 39 -0.47 -25.11 1.97
N PHE A 40 0.56 -24.95 2.78
CA PHE A 40 1.14 -26.03 3.56
C PHE A 40 0.13 -26.67 4.53
N VAL A 41 -0.62 -25.85 5.28
CA VAL A 41 -1.65 -26.34 6.22
C VAL A 41 -2.79 -27.01 5.45
N TYR A 42 -3.15 -26.49 4.27
CA TYR A 42 -4.17 -27.10 3.40
C TYR A 42 -3.73 -28.50 2.92
N ASP A 43 -2.51 -28.63 2.38
CA ASP A 43 -1.97 -29.90 1.91
C ASP A 43 -1.83 -30.91 3.06
N LEU A 44 -1.34 -30.47 4.22
CA LEU A 44 -1.26 -31.30 5.41
C LEU A 44 -2.65 -31.78 5.86
N SER A 45 -3.66 -30.93 5.77
CA SER A 45 -5.04 -31.28 6.12
C SER A 45 -5.64 -32.34 5.19
N ILE A 46 -5.32 -32.28 3.90
CA ILE A 46 -5.72 -33.33 2.93
C ILE A 46 -5.07 -34.67 3.29
N ALA A 47 -3.76 -34.64 3.60
CA ALA A 47 -3.01 -35.84 3.94
C ALA A 47 -3.53 -36.52 5.22
N LEU A 48 -3.87 -35.76 6.26
CA LEU A 48 -4.30 -36.29 7.56
C LEU A 48 -5.79 -36.64 7.63
N PHE A 49 -6.66 -35.87 6.98
CA PHE A 49 -8.11 -35.93 7.17
C PHE A 49 -8.91 -36.25 5.90
N GLY A 50 -8.25 -36.51 4.78
CA GLY A 50 -8.90 -36.71 3.48
C GLY A 50 -9.92 -37.86 3.46
N ARG A 51 -9.84 -38.80 4.42
CA ARG A 51 -10.75 -39.94 4.54
C ARG A 51 -12.00 -39.70 5.40
N PHE A 52 -12.10 -38.61 6.13
CA PHE A 52 -13.10 -38.43 7.21
C PHE A 52 -14.20 -37.39 6.95
N GLY A 53 -14.30 -36.81 5.76
CA GLY A 53 -15.34 -35.80 5.48
C GLY A 53 -15.16 -34.47 6.25
N LEU A 54 -14.27 -34.40 7.22
CA LEU A 54 -13.90 -33.22 8.00
C LEU A 54 -13.21 -32.12 7.15
N GLN A 55 -12.75 -32.50 5.96
CA GLN A 55 -11.98 -31.67 5.04
C GLN A 55 -12.71 -30.37 4.67
N LYS A 56 -14.03 -30.41 4.47
CA LYS A 56 -14.82 -29.22 4.10
C LYS A 56 -14.82 -28.17 5.22
N TRP A 57 -15.02 -28.59 6.45
CA TRP A 57 -15.06 -27.69 7.59
C TRP A 57 -13.67 -27.10 7.90
N LEU A 58 -12.64 -27.92 7.82
CA LEU A 58 -11.27 -27.48 8.01
C LEU A 58 -10.87 -26.44 6.95
N PHE A 59 -11.26 -26.64 5.70
CA PHE A 59 -11.03 -25.67 4.61
C PHE A 59 -11.71 -24.32 4.88
N ILE A 60 -12.96 -24.32 5.35
CA ILE A 60 -13.66 -23.09 5.71
C ILE A 60 -12.94 -22.36 6.85
N VAL A 61 -12.54 -23.08 7.90
CA VAL A 61 -11.79 -22.50 9.02
C VAL A 61 -10.47 -21.92 8.55
N LEU A 62 -9.74 -22.61 7.68
CA LEU A 62 -8.48 -22.12 7.11
C LEU A 62 -8.68 -20.86 6.26
N ILE A 63 -9.75 -20.79 5.45
CA ILE A 63 -10.08 -19.58 4.68
C ILE A 63 -10.35 -18.40 5.62
N ILE A 64 -11.17 -18.59 6.65
CA ILE A 64 -11.48 -17.55 7.63
C ILE A 64 -10.21 -17.09 8.33
N PHE A 65 -9.37 -18.02 8.76
CA PHE A 65 -8.09 -17.71 9.39
C PHE A 65 -7.15 -16.96 8.43
N PHE A 66 -7.06 -17.37 7.17
CA PHE A 66 -6.28 -16.68 6.15
C PHE A 66 -6.75 -15.24 5.92
N ILE A 67 -8.06 -15.03 5.80
CA ILE A 67 -8.66 -13.70 5.66
C ILE A 67 -8.31 -12.84 6.88
N PHE A 68 -8.44 -13.41 8.08
CA PHE A 68 -8.15 -12.71 9.32
C PHE A 68 -6.66 -12.32 9.44
N VAL A 69 -5.73 -13.24 9.16
CA VAL A 69 -4.29 -12.97 9.19
C VAL A 69 -3.90 -11.96 8.12
N THR A 70 -4.47 -12.07 6.92
CA THR A 70 -4.25 -11.09 5.83
C THR A 70 -4.75 -9.71 6.24
N TYR A 71 -5.93 -9.63 6.83
CA TYR A 71 -6.48 -8.38 7.36
C TYR A 71 -5.57 -7.75 8.42
N LEU A 72 -5.07 -8.53 9.38
CA LEU A 72 -4.16 -8.05 10.42
C LEU A 72 -2.81 -7.56 9.85
N ASN A 73 -2.33 -8.19 8.79
CA ASN A 73 -1.05 -7.83 8.15
C ASN A 73 -1.19 -6.66 7.16
N THR A 74 -2.38 -6.39 6.65
CA THR A 74 -2.60 -5.29 5.71
C THR A 74 -2.55 -3.96 6.44
N ARG A 75 -1.64 -3.09 6.03
CA ARG A 75 -1.49 -1.74 6.57
C ARG A 75 -2.00 -0.73 5.56
N LYS A 76 -2.81 0.20 6.03
CA LYS A 76 -3.35 1.28 5.22
C LYS A 76 -2.43 2.47 5.25
N VAL A 77 -2.26 3.08 4.09
CA VAL A 77 -1.48 4.29 3.91
C VAL A 77 -2.27 5.31 3.12
N GLY A 78 -2.15 6.57 3.51
CA GLY A 78 -2.60 7.71 2.74
C GLY A 78 -1.43 8.24 1.92
N ILE A 79 -1.66 8.51 0.65
CA ILE A 79 -0.65 9.04 -0.26
C ILE A 79 -1.22 10.29 -0.87
N GLY A 80 -0.52 11.40 -0.66
CA GLY A 80 -0.83 12.69 -1.28
C GLY A 80 0.29 13.11 -2.21
N ILE A 81 -0.07 13.72 -3.33
CA ILE A 81 0.87 14.33 -4.27
C ILE A 81 0.67 15.82 -4.22
N THR A 82 1.77 16.53 -4.07
CA THR A 82 1.88 17.97 -4.30
C THR A 82 2.75 18.25 -5.52
N LYS A 83 2.98 19.50 -5.83
CA LYS A 83 3.82 19.87 -6.97
C LYS A 83 5.26 19.33 -6.85
N ASN A 84 5.89 19.46 -5.66
CA ASN A 84 7.31 19.21 -5.46
C ASN A 84 7.61 18.03 -4.53
N ARG A 85 6.60 17.46 -3.85
CA ARG A 85 6.79 16.43 -2.84
C ARG A 85 5.62 15.44 -2.77
N MET A 86 5.88 14.32 -2.14
CA MET A 86 4.88 13.29 -1.83
C MET A 86 4.69 13.22 -0.32
N VAL A 87 3.44 13.21 0.13
CA VAL A 87 3.08 12.97 1.53
C VAL A 87 2.66 11.52 1.70
N TYR A 88 3.35 10.79 2.56
CA TYR A 88 3.05 9.42 2.89
C TYR A 88 2.66 9.30 4.36
N VAL A 89 1.42 8.91 4.62
CA VAL A 89 0.87 8.76 5.98
C VAL A 89 0.52 7.31 6.21
N LYS A 90 1.24 6.65 7.12
CA LYS A 90 0.90 5.31 7.57
C LYS A 90 -0.13 5.38 8.67
N VAL A 91 -1.22 4.64 8.51
CA VAL A 91 -2.38 4.69 9.40
C VAL A 91 -2.50 3.41 10.21
N SER A 92 -3.00 3.51 11.44
CA SER A 92 -3.36 2.35 12.26
C SER A 92 -4.58 1.64 11.70
N HIS A 93 -4.70 0.32 11.91
CA HIS A 93 -5.90 -0.45 11.57
C HIS A 93 -7.12 0.02 12.37
N LEU A 94 -6.91 0.37 13.63
CA LEU A 94 -7.93 0.80 14.57
C LEU A 94 -7.84 2.33 14.73
N GLY A 95 -8.87 3.04 14.29
CA GLY A 95 -9.07 4.45 14.60
C GLY A 95 -8.34 5.47 13.72
N TYR A 96 -7.80 5.07 12.56
CA TYR A 96 -7.15 6.00 11.60
C TYR A 96 -6.14 6.97 12.23
N LYS A 97 -5.51 6.58 13.34
CA LYS A 97 -4.43 7.37 13.94
C LYS A 97 -3.16 7.20 13.12
N GLU A 98 -2.47 8.30 12.88
CA GLU A 98 -1.16 8.30 12.22
C GLU A 98 -0.15 7.50 13.04
N LYS A 99 0.61 6.61 12.38
CA LYS A 99 1.74 5.89 12.98
C LYS A 99 3.08 6.42 12.51
N LYS A 100 3.14 6.88 11.28
CA LYS A 100 4.35 7.39 10.66
C LYS A 100 3.95 8.29 9.50
N VAL A 101 4.56 9.46 9.45
CA VAL A 101 4.35 10.43 8.39
C VAL A 101 5.69 10.72 7.77
N PHE A 102 5.72 10.79 6.45
CA PHE A 102 6.85 11.28 5.68
C PHE A 102 6.36 12.31 4.67
N GLU A 103 6.99 13.43 4.65
CA GLU A 103 6.92 14.38 3.57
C GLU A 103 8.20 14.25 2.77
N ILE A 104 8.10 13.78 1.52
CA ILE A 104 9.22 13.33 0.71
C ILE A 104 9.35 14.27 -0.48
N PRO A 105 10.29 15.22 -0.43
CA PRO A 105 10.66 16.02 -1.60
C PRO A 105 11.19 15.10 -2.71
N TYR A 106 10.85 15.40 -3.96
CA TYR A 106 11.22 14.52 -5.08
C TYR A 106 12.74 14.47 -5.30
N ASP A 107 13.47 15.54 -5.02
CA ASP A 107 14.93 15.63 -5.08
C ASP A 107 15.65 14.77 -4.05
N LYS A 108 14.99 14.42 -2.93
CA LYS A 108 15.53 13.52 -1.89
C LYS A 108 15.33 12.04 -2.19
N ILE A 109 14.63 11.68 -3.28
CA ILE A 109 14.42 10.30 -3.68
C ILE A 109 15.68 9.77 -4.34
N ARG A 110 16.23 8.67 -3.82
CA ARG A 110 17.43 8.00 -4.33
C ARG A 110 17.13 6.79 -5.20
N TYR A 111 15.98 6.20 -4.98
CA TYR A 111 15.53 5.06 -5.75
C TYR A 111 14.01 4.99 -5.72
N ILE A 112 13.40 4.75 -6.85
CA ILE A 112 11.98 4.47 -6.97
C ILE A 112 11.75 3.41 -8.04
N ASP A 113 10.94 2.40 -7.71
CA ASP A 113 10.51 1.33 -8.61
C ASP A 113 8.99 1.29 -8.62
N VAL A 114 8.40 1.56 -9.77
CA VAL A 114 6.96 1.62 -9.97
C VAL A 114 6.57 0.55 -10.98
N ARG A 115 5.89 -0.49 -10.52
CA ARG A 115 5.43 -1.60 -11.34
C ARG A 115 3.92 -1.66 -11.37
N LYS A 116 3.37 -1.79 -12.55
CA LYS A 116 1.94 -1.96 -12.76
C LYS A 116 1.65 -3.38 -13.23
N PHE A 117 0.71 -4.04 -12.53
CA PHE A 117 0.17 -5.33 -12.93
C PHE A 117 -1.36 -5.22 -12.97
N PHE A 118 -1.93 -5.28 -14.17
CA PHE A 118 -3.34 -4.94 -14.43
C PHE A 118 -3.71 -3.55 -13.87
N SER A 119 -4.60 -3.50 -12.89
CA SER A 119 -5.02 -2.27 -12.21
C SER A 119 -4.23 -1.96 -10.94
N LEU A 120 -3.38 -2.88 -10.48
CA LEU A 120 -2.61 -2.74 -9.25
C LEU A 120 -1.24 -2.15 -9.54
N VAL A 121 -0.90 -1.10 -8.82
CA VAL A 121 0.41 -0.43 -8.88
C VAL A 121 1.17 -0.74 -7.61
N PHE A 122 2.38 -1.23 -7.75
CA PHE A 122 3.33 -1.48 -6.66
C PHE A 122 4.40 -0.41 -6.71
N VAL A 123 4.67 0.21 -5.57
CA VAL A 123 5.71 1.23 -5.43
C VAL A 123 6.68 0.83 -4.34
N LYS A 124 7.96 0.87 -4.67
CA LYS A 124 9.06 0.74 -3.72
C LYS A 124 9.95 1.96 -3.86
N MET A 125 10.16 2.67 -2.77
CA MET A 125 10.91 3.92 -2.78
C MET A 125 11.91 3.95 -1.64
N THR A 126 13.09 4.51 -1.92
CA THR A 126 14.14 4.81 -0.95
C THR A 126 14.47 6.29 -1.05
N PHE A 127 14.48 7.01 0.05
CA PHE A 127 14.71 8.44 0.11
C PHE A 127 15.50 8.82 1.35
N ILE A 128 16.06 10.03 1.34
CA ILE A 128 16.75 10.60 2.48
C ILE A 128 15.73 11.38 3.29
N SER A 129 15.50 10.99 4.55
CA SER A 129 14.64 11.72 5.47
C SER A 129 15.30 13.02 5.95
N ASP A 130 14.51 13.92 6.54
CA ASP A 130 15.03 15.20 7.09
C ASP A 130 16.09 14.99 8.18
N LEU A 131 16.12 13.82 8.80
CA LEU A 131 17.16 13.40 9.75
C LEU A 131 18.43 12.86 9.06
N GLY A 132 18.56 12.96 7.74
CA GLY A 132 19.68 12.45 6.97
C GLY A 132 19.73 10.90 6.86
N ARG A 133 18.70 10.19 7.31
CA ARG A 133 18.67 8.73 7.30
C ARG A 133 18.02 8.22 6.02
N LEU A 134 18.56 7.11 5.52
CA LEU A 134 17.99 6.40 4.38
C LEU A 134 16.74 5.62 4.84
N GLU A 135 15.58 6.05 4.40
CA GLU A 135 14.28 5.43 4.72
C GLU A 135 13.75 4.68 3.50
N LYS A 136 13.01 3.59 3.76
CA LYS A 136 12.38 2.77 2.73
C LYS A 136 10.89 2.68 2.97
N ILE A 137 10.11 2.95 1.93
CA ILE A 137 8.66 2.74 1.93
C ILE A 137 8.26 1.79 0.82
N LYS A 138 7.17 1.07 1.06
CA LYS A 138 6.51 0.21 0.07
C LYS A 138 5.02 0.39 0.23
N PHE A 139 4.31 0.50 -0.87
CA PHE A 139 2.85 0.52 -0.90
C PHE A 139 2.33 0.05 -2.24
N ASN A 140 1.06 -0.28 -2.30
CA ASN A 140 0.34 -0.57 -3.52
C ASN A 140 -0.99 0.19 -3.53
N PHE A 141 -1.52 0.42 -4.71
CA PHE A 141 -2.83 1.02 -4.88
C PHE A 141 -3.45 0.59 -6.21
N HIS A 142 -4.77 0.67 -6.30
CA HIS A 142 -5.50 0.37 -7.52
C HIS A 142 -5.69 1.62 -8.37
N THR A 143 -5.44 1.53 -9.69
CA THR A 143 -5.74 2.61 -10.64
C THR A 143 -7.21 2.62 -11.06
N PHE A 144 -7.91 1.51 -10.82
CA PHE A 144 -9.35 1.37 -11.06
C PHE A 144 -10.01 0.87 -9.78
N MET A 145 -10.71 1.75 -9.08
CA MET A 145 -11.66 1.32 -8.06
C MET A 145 -13.07 1.44 -8.64
N ILE A 146 -13.85 0.38 -8.49
CA ILE A 146 -15.25 0.38 -8.83
C ILE A 146 -15.93 1.33 -7.84
N GLY A 147 -16.51 2.45 -8.31
CA GLY A 147 -17.41 3.26 -7.50
C GLY A 147 -17.16 4.76 -7.38
N SER A 148 -15.98 5.29 -7.76
CA SER A 148 -15.75 6.75 -7.70
C SER A 148 -14.83 7.20 -8.84
N GLU A 149 -15.35 8.11 -9.68
CA GLU A 149 -14.58 8.69 -10.77
C GLU A 149 -13.40 9.53 -10.26
N ASP A 150 -13.59 10.22 -9.14
CA ASP A 150 -12.54 11.04 -8.52
C ASP A 150 -11.38 10.19 -8.04
N PHE A 151 -11.66 9.02 -7.42
CA PHE A 151 -10.60 8.10 -7.01
C PHE A 151 -9.81 7.59 -8.22
N ARG A 152 -10.49 7.27 -9.32
CA ARG A 152 -9.87 6.80 -10.56
C ARG A 152 -8.99 7.88 -11.19
N LYS A 153 -9.46 9.13 -11.25
CA LYS A 153 -8.67 10.27 -11.72
C LYS A 153 -7.44 10.49 -10.85
N ASN A 154 -7.63 10.52 -9.54
CA ASN A 154 -6.54 10.74 -8.57
C ASN A 154 -5.48 9.62 -8.65
N SER A 155 -5.89 8.35 -8.68
CA SER A 155 -4.95 7.24 -8.74
C SER A 155 -4.16 7.19 -10.05
N LYS A 156 -4.79 7.59 -11.16
CA LYS A 156 -4.12 7.72 -12.46
C LYS A 156 -3.11 8.87 -12.45
N ALA A 157 -3.49 10.02 -11.91
CA ALA A 157 -2.60 11.18 -11.79
C ALA A 157 -1.39 10.86 -10.90
N ILE A 158 -1.59 10.22 -9.76
CA ILE A 158 -0.50 9.77 -8.87
C ILE A 158 0.42 8.78 -9.59
N TYR A 159 -0.13 7.81 -10.31
CA TYR A 159 0.68 6.87 -11.08
C TYR A 159 1.55 7.59 -12.11
N THR A 160 0.97 8.51 -12.88
CA THR A 160 1.71 9.29 -13.89
C THR A 160 2.85 10.08 -13.23
N LYS A 161 2.58 10.76 -12.10
CA LYS A 161 3.60 11.52 -11.39
C LYS A 161 4.73 10.65 -10.84
N LEU A 162 4.41 9.47 -10.31
CA LEU A 162 5.43 8.53 -9.83
C LEU A 162 6.33 8.02 -10.96
N ILE A 163 5.78 7.79 -12.15
CA ILE A 163 6.58 7.42 -13.35
C ILE A 163 7.47 8.59 -13.81
N GLU A 164 6.99 9.83 -13.76
CA GLU A 164 7.81 11.00 -14.06
C GLU A 164 8.99 11.10 -13.10
N VAL A 165 8.73 10.98 -11.79
CA VAL A 165 9.78 10.99 -10.77
C VAL A 165 10.76 9.85 -10.97
N GLN A 166 10.29 8.64 -11.31
CA GLN A 166 11.17 7.51 -11.61
C GLN A 166 12.11 7.83 -12.77
N LYS A 167 11.61 8.41 -13.86
CA LYS A 167 12.43 8.78 -15.01
C LYS A 167 13.51 9.81 -14.65
N ILE A 168 13.20 10.77 -13.78
CA ILE A 168 14.17 11.77 -13.32
C ILE A 168 15.25 11.10 -12.45
N VAL A 169 14.84 10.24 -11.51
CA VAL A 169 15.77 9.50 -10.65
C VAL A 169 16.70 8.59 -11.47
N ASP A 170 16.15 7.89 -12.47
CA ASP A 170 16.91 6.96 -13.31
C ASP A 170 17.92 7.69 -14.21
N LYS A 171 17.64 8.94 -14.60
CA LYS A 171 18.55 9.78 -15.37
C LYS A 171 19.66 10.44 -14.54
N GLY A 172 19.52 10.46 -13.21
CA GLY A 172 20.44 11.15 -12.32
C GLY A 172 20.35 12.68 -12.39
N ASP A 173 19.26 13.23 -12.94
CA ASP A 173 19.01 14.66 -13.14
C ASP A 173 18.53 15.33 -11.81
N PHE A 174 19.35 15.30 -10.74
CA PHE A 174 19.14 16.06 -9.49
C PHE A 174 20.30 16.94 -9.15
#